data_b501c29b1ef7e46d4b50b6755dc8043f
#
_entry.id   b501c29b1ef7e46d4b50b6755dc8043f
#
_cell.length_a   1.000
_cell.length_b   1.000
_cell.length_c   1.000
_cell.angle_alpha   90.00
_cell.angle_beta   90.00
_cell.angle_gamma   90.00
#
_symmetry.space_group_name_H-M   'P 1'
#
loop_
_entity.id
_entity.type
_entity.pdbx_description
1 polymer ?
#
loop_
_entity_poly.entity_id
_entity_poly.type
_entity_poly.pdbx_seq_one_letter_code
_entity_poly.pdbx_strand_id
1 'polypeptide(L)'
;YGTGNPFELSQFSGELQGSLSGAGVSYLAQWLQWGLTAEGQTDFWFAVTGGQPTAVLQANLTQIAVTGQTLLNLDQLRFDSVVEGQFEQAKIWIDDASLTADDQTFVLPRIHMHRLGRGWRMLTNRFEVSPLIAALRGSDLLSDRANEILETLSPAGSVDRLALTLESLDQPLNRWKLAATVNGATTHPFRKVPGLIGIDASITAS
;
A
#
# COMPACT_ATOMS: atom_id res chain seq x y z
N TYR A 1 -2.73 22.02 -20.53
CA TYR A 1 -3.71 22.99 -21.00
C TYR A 1 -4.93 22.93 -20.09
N GLY A 2 -5.55 24.09 -19.78
CA GLY A 2 -6.74 24.12 -18.95
C GLY A 2 -7.56 25.38 -19.19
N THR A 3 -8.83 25.28 -18.86
CA THR A 3 -9.80 26.40 -18.92
C THR A 3 -10.51 26.51 -17.57
N GLY A 4 -10.89 27.72 -17.17
CA GLY A 4 -11.56 27.99 -15.90
C GLY A 4 -10.59 28.43 -14.79
N ASN A 5 -11.11 28.54 -13.57
CA ASN A 5 -10.33 28.92 -12.40
C ASN A 5 -9.62 27.69 -11.81
N PRO A 6 -8.27 27.61 -11.81
CA PRO A 6 -7.54 26.43 -11.30
C PRO A 6 -7.70 26.21 -9.79
N PHE A 7 -8.16 27.22 -9.05
CA PHE A 7 -8.42 27.12 -7.60
C PHE A 7 -9.84 26.66 -7.28
N GLU A 8 -10.70 26.54 -8.28
CA GLU A 8 -12.07 26.04 -8.17
C GLU A 8 -12.26 24.84 -9.09
N LEU A 9 -11.95 23.63 -8.60
CA LEU A 9 -11.98 22.40 -9.42
C LEU A 9 -13.29 22.19 -10.16
N SER A 10 -14.43 22.64 -9.61
CA SER A 10 -15.74 22.54 -10.24
C SER A 10 -15.86 23.35 -11.54
N GLN A 11 -15.05 24.38 -11.69
CA GLN A 11 -15.03 25.29 -12.85
C GLN A 11 -13.80 25.07 -13.74
N PHE A 12 -12.87 24.23 -13.30
CA PHE A 12 -11.65 23.94 -14.03
C PHE A 12 -11.81 22.69 -14.88
N SER A 13 -11.28 22.74 -16.10
CA SER A 13 -11.02 21.58 -16.94
C SER A 13 -9.64 21.72 -17.54
N GLY A 14 -8.80 20.71 -17.35
CA GLY A 14 -7.43 20.75 -17.84
C GLY A 14 -6.64 19.51 -17.52
N GLU A 15 -5.46 19.47 -18.10
CA GLU A 15 -4.51 18.36 -17.94
C GLU A 15 -3.13 18.91 -17.62
N LEU A 16 -2.42 18.17 -16.76
CA LEU A 16 -1.03 18.40 -16.42
C LEU A 16 -0.31 17.06 -16.43
N GLN A 17 0.81 17.00 -17.12
CA GLN A 17 1.68 15.84 -17.09
C GLN A 17 3.11 16.25 -16.79
N GLY A 18 3.88 15.38 -16.18
CA GLY A 18 5.27 15.65 -15.83
C GLY A 18 5.97 14.43 -15.29
N SER A 19 7.25 14.62 -15.05
CA SER A 19 8.12 13.65 -14.41
C SER A 19 8.90 14.34 -13.29
N LEU A 20 9.00 13.66 -12.16
CA LEU A 20 9.84 14.04 -11.03
C LEU A 20 10.96 13.01 -10.90
N SER A 21 12.18 13.48 -10.70
CA SER A 21 13.34 12.60 -10.51
C SER A 21 14.21 13.08 -9.34
N GLY A 22 14.94 12.15 -8.74
CA GLY A 22 15.86 12.41 -7.64
C GLY A 22 15.15 13.10 -6.45
N ALA A 23 15.71 14.19 -5.96
CA ALA A 23 15.17 14.95 -4.82
C ALA A 23 13.74 15.48 -5.03
N GLY A 24 13.26 15.61 -6.28
CA GLY A 24 11.90 16.08 -6.57
C GLY A 24 10.84 15.18 -5.98
N VAL A 25 11.09 13.87 -5.93
CA VAL A 25 10.19 12.88 -5.31
C VAL A 25 10.07 13.12 -3.81
N SER A 26 11.20 13.33 -3.12
CA SER A 26 11.24 13.64 -1.69
C SER A 26 10.54 14.97 -1.36
N TYR A 27 10.70 15.99 -2.19
CA TYR A 27 9.99 17.27 -2.02
C TYR A 27 8.48 17.09 -2.14
N LEU A 28 8.00 16.30 -3.11
CA LEU A 28 6.57 16.01 -3.25
C LEU A 28 6.04 15.25 -2.02
N ALA A 29 6.75 14.22 -1.57
CA ALA A 29 6.37 13.45 -0.39
C ALA A 29 6.35 14.30 0.88
N GLN A 30 7.29 15.21 1.05
CA GLN A 30 7.33 16.16 2.15
C GLN A 30 6.15 17.16 2.08
N TRP A 31 5.85 17.69 0.90
CA TRP A 31 4.72 18.59 0.71
C TRP A 31 3.38 17.90 1.01
N LEU A 32 3.25 16.62 0.64
CA LEU A 32 2.08 15.80 0.95
C LEU A 32 2.07 15.26 2.39
N GLN A 33 3.08 15.56 3.20
CA GLN A 33 3.23 15.11 4.58
C GLN A 33 3.19 13.57 4.74
N TRP A 34 3.70 12.85 3.76
CA TRP A 34 3.71 11.38 3.79
C TRP A 34 4.75 10.79 4.74
N GLY A 35 5.61 11.64 5.33
CA GLY A 35 6.64 11.18 6.28
C GLY A 35 7.65 10.23 5.66
N LEU A 36 7.87 10.31 4.35
CA LEU A 36 8.86 9.49 3.65
C LEU A 36 9.80 10.36 2.82
N THR A 37 11.02 9.85 2.64
CA THR A 37 11.98 10.32 1.64
C THR A 37 12.28 9.18 0.68
N ALA A 38 12.45 9.49 -0.58
CA ALA A 38 12.81 8.52 -1.60
C ALA A 38 13.59 9.21 -2.72
N GLU A 39 14.41 8.45 -3.39
CA GLU A 39 14.99 8.81 -4.68
C GLU A 39 14.30 8.03 -5.79
N GLY A 40 14.58 8.36 -7.05
CA GLY A 40 14.02 7.62 -8.19
C GLY A 40 13.27 8.50 -9.16
N GLN A 41 12.29 7.93 -9.83
CA GLN A 41 11.48 8.61 -10.84
C GLN A 41 10.01 8.36 -10.58
N THR A 42 9.22 9.42 -10.77
CA THR A 42 7.75 9.34 -10.78
C THR A 42 7.23 10.11 -11.97
N ASP A 43 6.53 9.43 -12.86
CA ASP A 43 5.80 10.04 -13.95
C ASP A 43 4.35 10.20 -13.53
N PHE A 44 3.76 11.34 -13.83
CA PHE A 44 2.38 11.63 -13.47
C PHE A 44 1.62 12.28 -14.60
N TRP A 45 0.36 11.95 -14.66
CA TRP A 45 -0.65 12.64 -15.46
C TRP A 45 -1.84 12.97 -14.54
N PHE A 46 -2.27 14.20 -14.59
CA PHE A 46 -3.39 14.71 -13.80
C PHE A 46 -4.38 15.39 -14.74
N ALA A 47 -5.65 15.08 -14.59
CA ALA A 47 -6.72 15.71 -15.33
C ALA A 47 -7.87 16.11 -14.41
N VAL A 48 -8.56 17.18 -14.78
CA VAL A 48 -9.84 17.55 -14.19
C VAL A 48 -10.86 17.67 -15.32
N THR A 49 -11.94 16.91 -15.23
CA THR A 49 -13.03 16.95 -16.20
C THR A 49 -14.36 17.09 -15.47
N GLY A 50 -15.09 18.17 -15.70
CA GLY A 50 -16.36 18.43 -15.03
C GLY A 50 -16.24 18.46 -13.49
N GLY A 51 -15.15 19.01 -12.97
CA GLY A 51 -14.88 19.08 -11.53
C GLY A 51 -14.43 17.78 -10.87
N GLN A 52 -14.23 16.72 -11.67
CA GLN A 52 -13.75 15.42 -11.17
C GLN A 52 -12.26 15.28 -11.49
N PRO A 53 -11.37 15.24 -10.47
CA PRO A 53 -9.97 15.00 -10.67
C PRO A 53 -9.69 13.51 -10.89
N THR A 54 -8.74 13.25 -11.78
CA THR A 54 -8.13 11.93 -12.00
C THR A 54 -6.61 12.10 -12.06
N ALA A 55 -5.87 11.24 -11.41
CA ALA A 55 -4.42 11.21 -11.50
C ALA A 55 -3.96 9.79 -11.83
N VAL A 56 -2.95 9.69 -12.69
CA VAL A 56 -2.22 8.46 -12.96
C VAL A 56 -0.78 8.69 -12.51
N LEU A 57 -0.24 7.77 -11.73
CA LEU A 57 1.14 7.81 -11.28
C LEU A 57 1.82 6.49 -11.62
N GLN A 58 3.02 6.60 -12.18
CA GLN A 58 3.95 5.49 -12.35
C GLN A 58 5.21 5.82 -11.57
N ALA A 59 5.50 5.05 -10.54
CA ALA A 59 6.60 5.32 -9.65
C ALA A 59 7.62 4.17 -9.66
N ASN A 60 8.88 4.54 -9.71
CA ASN A 60 10.02 3.67 -9.50
C ASN A 60 10.95 4.34 -8.48
N LEU A 61 10.76 4.00 -7.23
CA LEU A 61 11.40 4.64 -6.08
C LEU A 61 12.53 3.75 -5.56
N THR A 62 13.62 4.39 -5.16
CA THR A 62 14.79 3.76 -4.55
C THR A 62 15.18 4.51 -3.28
N GLN A 63 15.99 3.91 -2.42
CA GLN A 63 16.47 4.51 -1.17
C GLN A 63 15.34 5.08 -0.32
N ILE A 64 14.31 4.28 -0.11
CA ILE A 64 13.10 4.71 0.58
C ILE A 64 13.34 4.70 2.08
N ALA A 65 13.18 5.85 2.72
CA ALA A 65 13.22 5.99 4.17
C ALA A 65 11.91 6.58 4.69
N VAL A 66 11.34 6.00 5.73
CA VAL A 66 10.13 6.51 6.39
C VAL A 66 10.54 7.25 7.65
N THR A 67 10.10 8.51 7.76
CA THR A 67 10.41 9.37 8.91
C THR A 67 9.55 8.95 10.09
N GLY A 68 10.16 8.54 11.18
CA GLY A 68 9.42 8.47 12.46
C GLY A 68 9.61 7.24 13.32
N GLN A 69 9.92 6.03 12.83
CA GLN A 69 10.14 4.89 13.74
C GLN A 69 11.03 3.76 13.22
N THR A 70 11.24 3.60 11.95
CA THR A 70 12.15 2.57 11.41
C THR A 70 12.52 2.97 9.99
N LEU A 71 13.80 3.00 9.68
CA LEU A 71 14.25 3.07 8.30
C LEU A 71 13.71 1.81 7.60
N LEU A 72 12.74 2.00 6.73
CA LEU A 72 12.39 0.96 5.78
C LEU A 72 13.60 0.75 4.88
N ASN A 73 14.30 -0.34 5.06
CA ASN A 73 15.40 -0.69 4.18
C ASN A 73 14.86 -1.33 2.91
N LEU A 74 14.20 -0.50 2.09
CA LEU A 74 13.67 -0.92 0.80
C LEU A 74 14.61 -0.44 -0.29
N ASP A 75 15.13 -1.38 -1.06
CA ASP A 75 15.99 -1.08 -2.20
C ASP A 75 15.19 -0.43 -3.32
N GLN A 76 13.98 -0.94 -3.57
CA GLN A 76 13.13 -0.44 -4.63
C GLN A 76 11.63 -0.68 -4.33
N LEU A 77 10.82 0.31 -4.67
CA LEU A 77 9.36 0.20 -4.75
C LEU A 77 8.90 0.70 -6.13
N ARG A 78 8.27 -0.18 -6.89
CA ARG A 78 7.64 0.17 -8.16
C ARG A 78 6.14 -0.02 -8.06
N PHE A 79 5.37 0.90 -8.60
CA PHE A 79 3.92 0.74 -8.71
C PHE A 79 3.33 1.66 -9.79
N ASP A 80 2.22 1.21 -10.36
CA ASP A 80 1.32 2.00 -11.18
C ASP A 80 0.05 2.26 -10.38
N SER A 81 -0.41 3.50 -10.33
CA SER A 81 -1.63 3.83 -9.60
C SER A 81 -2.52 4.80 -10.35
N VAL A 82 -3.83 4.65 -10.12
CA VAL A 82 -4.86 5.58 -10.58
C VAL A 82 -5.60 6.11 -9.36
N VAL A 83 -5.76 7.41 -9.30
CA VAL A 83 -6.52 8.10 -8.25
C VAL A 83 -7.68 8.83 -8.90
N GLU A 84 -8.89 8.61 -8.45
CA GLU A 84 -10.10 9.26 -8.95
C GLU A 84 -10.91 9.91 -7.83
N GLY A 85 -11.56 11.02 -8.19
CA GLY A 85 -12.50 11.71 -7.30
C GLY A 85 -11.87 12.72 -6.38
N GLN A 86 -12.73 13.54 -5.77
CA GLN A 86 -12.32 14.50 -4.75
C GLN A 86 -11.87 13.78 -3.49
N PHE A 87 -11.03 14.43 -2.68
CA PHE A 87 -10.40 13.83 -1.50
C PHE A 87 -11.36 13.08 -0.58
N GLU A 88 -12.56 13.59 -0.35
CA GLU A 88 -13.56 12.95 0.52
C GLU A 88 -14.19 11.68 -0.07
N GLN A 89 -14.08 11.49 -1.37
CA GLN A 89 -14.62 10.35 -2.13
C GLN A 89 -13.53 9.67 -2.97
N ALA A 90 -12.28 9.90 -2.64
CA ALA A 90 -11.15 9.40 -3.39
C ALA A 90 -11.16 7.87 -3.48
N LYS A 91 -10.87 7.38 -4.67
CA LYS A 91 -10.61 5.98 -4.97
C LYS A 91 -9.20 5.86 -5.52
N ILE A 92 -8.48 4.86 -5.08
CA ILE A 92 -7.09 4.60 -5.48
C ILE A 92 -7.00 3.14 -5.90
N TRP A 93 -6.50 2.91 -7.10
CA TRP A 93 -6.12 1.60 -7.59
C TRP A 93 -4.61 1.57 -7.71
N ILE A 94 -4.00 0.53 -7.19
CA ILE A 94 -2.57 0.27 -7.31
C ILE A 94 -2.44 -1.07 -8.04
N ASP A 95 -1.87 -1.01 -9.21
CA ASP A 95 -1.60 -2.16 -10.06
C ASP A 95 -0.08 -2.31 -10.25
N ASP A 96 0.34 -3.51 -10.62
CA ASP A 96 1.72 -3.85 -10.97
C ASP A 96 2.77 -3.39 -9.94
N ALA A 97 2.38 -3.41 -8.66
CA ALA A 97 3.26 -3.03 -7.59
C ALA A 97 4.27 -4.15 -7.26
N SER A 98 5.50 -3.78 -7.06
CA SER A 98 6.57 -4.67 -6.61
C SER A 98 7.48 -3.97 -5.60
N LEU A 99 8.00 -4.75 -4.70
CA LEU A 99 8.89 -4.35 -3.62
C LEU A 99 10.17 -5.16 -3.72
N THR A 100 11.33 -4.53 -3.68
CA THR A 100 12.62 -5.20 -3.60
C THR A 100 13.27 -4.87 -2.24
N ALA A 101 13.65 -5.91 -1.52
CA ALA A 101 14.43 -5.83 -0.29
C ALA A 101 15.41 -7.00 -0.27
N ASP A 102 16.66 -6.77 0.12
CA ASP A 102 17.73 -7.77 0.19
C ASP A 102 17.86 -8.58 -1.12
N ASP A 103 17.89 -7.89 -2.26
CA ASP A 103 17.96 -8.48 -3.63
C ASP A 103 16.79 -9.42 -3.99
N GLN A 104 15.74 -9.48 -3.18
CA GLN A 104 14.53 -10.24 -3.47
C GLN A 104 13.39 -9.32 -3.90
N THR A 105 12.77 -9.64 -5.03
CA THR A 105 11.63 -8.87 -5.55
C THR A 105 10.32 -9.62 -5.27
N PHE A 106 9.38 -8.91 -4.67
CA PHE A 106 8.05 -9.38 -4.33
C PHE A 106 7.01 -8.60 -5.12
N VAL A 107 6.15 -9.32 -5.82
CA VAL A 107 5.00 -8.73 -6.50
C VAL A 107 3.88 -8.58 -5.49
N LEU A 108 3.41 -7.36 -5.31
CA LEU A 108 2.28 -7.06 -4.42
C LEU A 108 0.95 -7.37 -5.12
N PRO A 109 -0.10 -7.74 -4.37
CA PRO A 109 -1.43 -7.89 -4.94
C PRO A 109 -1.95 -6.54 -5.47
N ARG A 110 -2.88 -6.58 -6.40
CA ARG A 110 -3.64 -5.37 -6.74
C ARG A 110 -4.37 -4.85 -5.51
N ILE A 111 -4.27 -3.55 -5.29
CA ILE A 111 -4.88 -2.88 -4.15
C ILE A 111 -5.89 -1.86 -4.65
N HIS A 112 -7.09 -1.95 -4.12
CA HIS A 112 -8.13 -0.95 -4.33
C HIS A 112 -8.45 -0.30 -2.98
N MET A 113 -8.29 1.01 -2.90
CA MET A 113 -8.62 1.79 -1.71
C MET A 113 -9.72 2.79 -2.02
N HIS A 114 -10.62 2.98 -1.07
CA HIS A 114 -11.59 4.06 -1.16
C HIS A 114 -11.80 4.73 0.18
N ARG A 115 -12.04 6.02 0.12
CA ARG A 115 -12.30 6.86 1.29
C ARG A 115 -13.65 6.52 1.91
N LEU A 116 -13.69 6.40 3.24
CA LEU A 116 -14.91 6.22 4.03
C LEU A 116 -14.93 7.25 5.17
N GLY A 117 -15.52 8.41 4.93
CA GLY A 117 -15.49 9.50 5.90
C GLY A 117 -14.05 9.92 6.23
N ARG A 118 -13.63 9.77 7.49
CA ARG A 118 -12.26 10.06 7.93
C ARG A 118 -11.29 8.90 7.73
N GLY A 119 -11.79 7.73 7.37
CA GLY A 119 -11.02 6.51 7.22
C GLY A 119 -10.85 6.05 5.78
N TRP A 120 -10.34 4.85 5.65
CA TRP A 120 -10.10 4.19 4.36
C TRP A 120 -10.50 2.72 4.42
N ARG A 121 -10.99 2.22 3.31
CA ARG A 121 -11.14 0.79 3.11
C ARG A 121 -10.23 0.34 1.97
N MET A 122 -9.40 -0.65 2.28
CA MET A 122 -8.50 -1.30 1.34
C MET A 122 -9.02 -2.70 1.02
N LEU A 123 -8.99 -3.06 -0.23
CA LEU A 123 -9.32 -4.39 -0.74
C LEU A 123 -8.14 -4.88 -1.57
N THR A 124 -7.81 -6.16 -1.45
CA THR A 124 -6.83 -6.80 -2.34
C THR A 124 -7.48 -7.94 -3.12
N ASN A 125 -6.91 -8.28 -4.26
CA ASN A 125 -7.15 -9.56 -4.92
C ASN A 125 -6.32 -10.67 -4.25
N ARG A 126 -6.38 -11.87 -4.84
CA ARG A 126 -5.62 -13.04 -4.38
C ARG A 126 -4.11 -12.78 -4.37
N PHE A 127 -3.45 -13.26 -3.32
CA PHE A 127 -1.99 -13.29 -3.19
C PHE A 127 -1.53 -14.48 -2.34
N GLU A 128 -0.28 -14.87 -2.51
CA GLU A 128 0.38 -15.90 -1.71
C GLU A 128 0.98 -15.29 -0.43
N VAL A 129 0.82 -15.98 0.69
CA VAL A 129 1.25 -15.48 2.01
C VAL A 129 2.76 -15.52 2.16
N SER A 130 3.41 -16.62 1.74
CA SER A 130 4.85 -16.83 1.98
C SER A 130 5.74 -15.74 1.36
N PRO A 131 5.55 -15.32 0.09
CA PRO A 131 6.34 -14.22 -0.47
C PRO A 131 6.15 -12.90 0.28
N LEU A 132 4.90 -12.59 0.67
CA LEU A 132 4.63 -11.37 1.43
C LEU A 132 5.32 -11.36 2.80
N ILE A 133 5.31 -12.50 3.51
CA ILE A 133 6.00 -12.65 4.79
C ILE A 133 7.51 -12.50 4.62
N ALA A 134 8.08 -13.09 3.57
CA ALA A 134 9.50 -12.95 3.27
C ALA A 134 9.87 -11.47 3.04
N ALA A 135 9.06 -10.73 2.25
CA ALA A 135 9.25 -9.30 2.02
C ALA A 135 9.18 -8.49 3.32
N LEU A 136 8.18 -8.74 4.15
CA LEU A 136 8.01 -8.04 5.42
C LEU A 136 9.17 -8.30 6.39
N ARG A 137 9.72 -9.51 6.40
CA ARG A 137 10.87 -9.86 7.23
C ARG A 137 12.16 -9.19 6.78
N GLY A 138 12.38 -9.06 5.46
CA GLY A 138 13.54 -8.35 4.90
C GLY A 138 13.46 -6.82 5.03
N SER A 139 12.28 -6.27 5.32
CA SER A 139 12.06 -4.81 5.28
C SER A 139 12.22 -4.08 6.63
N ASP A 140 12.67 -4.73 7.68
CA ASP A 140 12.77 -4.18 9.05
C ASP A 140 11.45 -3.55 9.60
N LEU A 141 10.32 -3.81 8.92
CA LEU A 141 8.99 -3.34 9.33
C LEU A 141 8.47 -4.05 10.58
N LEU A 142 9.00 -5.23 10.85
CA LEU A 142 8.54 -6.07 11.93
C LEU A 142 9.50 -5.98 13.13
N SER A 143 8.94 -5.98 14.32
CA SER A 143 9.77 -6.13 15.51
C SER A 143 10.46 -7.51 15.54
N ASP A 144 11.61 -7.63 16.20
CA ASP A 144 12.34 -8.89 16.36
C ASP A 144 11.45 -10.04 16.82
N ARG A 145 10.53 -9.74 17.74
CA ARG A 145 9.57 -10.73 18.26
C ARG A 145 8.56 -11.16 17.19
N ALA A 146 8.11 -10.25 16.34
CA ALA A 146 7.19 -10.59 15.25
C ALA A 146 7.91 -11.42 14.19
N ASN A 147 9.16 -11.08 13.87
CA ASN A 147 10.02 -11.86 12.98
C ASN A 147 10.23 -13.29 13.49
N GLU A 148 10.59 -13.46 14.77
CA GLU A 148 10.74 -14.76 15.40
C GLU A 148 9.47 -15.63 15.34
N ILE A 149 8.31 -15.01 15.59
CA ILE A 149 7.02 -15.69 15.51
C ILE A 149 6.71 -16.13 14.07
N LEU A 150 6.88 -15.25 13.10
CA LEU A 150 6.64 -15.56 11.70
C LEU A 150 7.59 -16.61 11.14
N GLU A 151 8.86 -16.58 11.58
CA GLU A 151 9.84 -17.60 11.21
C GLU A 151 9.45 -18.97 11.76
N THR A 152 9.09 -19.02 13.04
CA THR A 152 8.69 -20.28 13.69
C THR A 152 7.38 -20.83 13.09
N LEU A 153 6.38 -20.00 12.89
CA LEU A 153 5.11 -20.41 12.31
C LEU A 153 5.23 -20.76 10.82
N SER A 154 6.12 -20.11 10.11
CA SER A 154 6.33 -20.25 8.68
C SER A 154 5.01 -20.34 7.90
N PRO A 155 4.13 -19.32 8.00
CA PRO A 155 2.79 -19.40 7.43
C PRO A 155 2.84 -19.43 5.92
N ALA A 156 2.04 -20.32 5.35
CA ALA A 156 1.88 -20.51 3.92
C ALA A 156 0.40 -20.64 3.55
N GLY A 157 0.11 -20.60 2.25
CA GLY A 157 -1.23 -20.62 1.69
C GLY A 157 -1.50 -19.35 0.90
N SER A 158 -2.76 -19.17 0.47
CA SER A 158 -3.17 -17.98 -0.26
C SER A 158 -4.30 -17.24 0.47
N VAL A 159 -4.31 -15.92 0.31
CA VAL A 159 -5.44 -15.07 0.68
C VAL A 159 -6.18 -14.71 -0.60
N ASP A 160 -7.43 -15.16 -0.75
CA ASP A 160 -8.22 -14.87 -1.95
C ASP A 160 -8.73 -13.44 -1.96
N ARG A 161 -9.05 -12.93 -0.77
CA ARG A 161 -9.57 -11.59 -0.60
C ARG A 161 -9.21 -11.09 0.80
N LEU A 162 -8.64 -9.90 0.86
CA LEU A 162 -8.43 -9.20 2.12
C LEU A 162 -9.14 -7.85 2.05
N ALA A 163 -9.89 -7.54 3.10
CA ALA A 163 -10.50 -6.22 3.31
C ALA A 163 -10.01 -5.67 4.64
N LEU A 164 -9.30 -4.53 4.58
CA LEU A 164 -8.87 -3.78 5.75
C LEU A 164 -9.63 -2.45 5.76
N THR A 165 -10.29 -2.15 6.86
CA THR A 165 -10.94 -0.85 7.10
C THR A 165 -10.22 -0.16 8.24
N LEU A 166 -9.74 1.06 8.00
CA LEU A 166 -9.19 1.97 8.99
C LEU A 166 -10.21 3.08 9.20
N GLU A 167 -10.74 3.25 10.41
CA GLU A 167 -11.77 4.26 10.69
C GLU A 167 -11.18 5.69 10.78
N SER A 168 -9.87 5.80 11.08
CA SER A 168 -9.12 7.06 11.09
C SER A 168 -7.65 6.79 10.76
N LEU A 169 -7.01 7.71 10.03
CA LEU A 169 -5.57 7.66 9.79
C LEU A 169 -4.75 8.27 10.95
N ASP A 170 -5.37 9.11 11.79
CA ASP A 170 -4.67 9.73 12.92
C ASP A 170 -4.32 8.70 13.99
N GLN A 171 -5.10 7.63 14.09
CA GLN A 171 -4.91 6.53 15.04
C GLN A 171 -5.27 5.19 14.37
N PRO A 172 -4.49 4.74 13.38
CA PRO A 172 -4.85 3.59 12.54
C PRO A 172 -4.96 2.28 13.33
N LEU A 173 -4.21 2.13 14.42
CA LEU A 173 -4.20 0.92 15.24
C LEU A 173 -5.32 0.87 16.29
N ASN A 174 -6.05 1.95 16.51
CA ASN A 174 -7.09 2.00 17.55
C ASN A 174 -8.48 1.58 17.03
N ARG A 175 -8.72 1.71 15.75
CA ARG A 175 -10.03 1.40 15.13
C ARG A 175 -9.82 0.87 13.72
N TRP A 176 -9.62 -0.42 13.64
CA TRP A 176 -9.47 -1.12 12.38
C TRP A 176 -10.37 -2.37 12.35
N LYS A 177 -10.71 -2.81 11.17
CA LYS A 177 -11.41 -4.07 10.93
C LYS A 177 -10.74 -4.79 9.79
N LEU A 178 -10.43 -6.06 9.99
CA LEU A 178 -9.87 -6.95 8.99
C LEU A 178 -10.87 -8.06 8.69
N ALA A 179 -11.06 -8.35 7.42
CA ALA A 179 -11.72 -9.57 6.96
C ALA A 179 -10.87 -10.19 5.87
N ALA A 180 -10.62 -11.48 5.95
CA ALA A 180 -9.84 -12.22 4.98
C ALA A 180 -10.43 -13.60 4.72
N THR A 181 -10.34 -14.06 3.48
CA THR A 181 -10.62 -15.47 3.11
C THR A 181 -9.28 -16.11 2.76
N VAL A 182 -8.92 -17.15 3.48
CA VAL A 182 -7.64 -17.85 3.38
C VAL A 182 -7.89 -19.25 2.87
N ASN A 183 -7.07 -19.72 1.93
CA ASN A 183 -7.16 -21.08 1.40
C ASN A 183 -5.82 -21.81 1.53
N GLY A 184 -5.90 -23.08 1.87
CA GLY A 184 -4.75 -23.95 2.04
C GLY A 184 -3.79 -23.45 3.11
N ALA A 185 -4.28 -22.76 4.15
CA ALA A 185 -3.43 -22.22 5.20
C ALA A 185 -2.64 -23.32 5.90
N THR A 186 -1.35 -23.13 6.00
CA THR A 186 -0.44 -24.05 6.67
C THR A 186 0.44 -23.27 7.63
N THR A 187 0.64 -23.78 8.85
CA THR A 187 1.59 -23.23 9.81
C THR A 187 2.30 -24.34 10.55
N HIS A 188 3.53 -24.13 10.97
CA HIS A 188 4.20 -25.01 11.91
C HIS A 188 3.64 -24.84 13.33
N PRO A 189 3.80 -25.84 14.21
CA PRO A 189 3.44 -25.71 15.62
C PRO A 189 4.19 -24.58 16.30
N PHE A 190 3.49 -23.80 17.14
CA PHE A 190 4.10 -22.74 17.93
C PHE A 190 3.70 -22.86 19.41
N ARG A 191 4.66 -23.10 20.28
CA ARG A 191 4.45 -23.33 21.73
C ARG A 191 3.44 -24.45 21.98
N LYS A 192 2.25 -24.10 22.53
CA LYS A 192 1.16 -25.06 22.83
C LYS A 192 0.11 -25.10 21.70
N VAL A 193 0.26 -24.33 20.63
CA VAL A 193 -0.65 -24.30 19.50
C VAL A 193 -0.17 -25.30 18.46
N PRO A 194 -1.01 -26.28 18.07
CA PRO A 194 -0.65 -27.21 17.00
C PRO A 194 -0.51 -26.48 15.66
N GLY A 195 0.30 -27.02 14.78
CA GLY A 195 0.37 -26.56 13.40
C GLY A 195 -0.95 -26.80 12.66
N LEU A 196 -1.16 -26.05 11.60
CA LEU A 196 -2.30 -26.18 10.69
C LEU A 196 -1.81 -26.72 9.35
N ILE A 197 -2.61 -27.52 8.67
CA ILE A 197 -2.28 -28.03 7.34
C ILE A 197 -3.53 -27.96 6.46
N GLY A 198 -3.45 -27.17 5.37
CA GLY A 198 -4.48 -27.13 4.33
C GLY A 198 -5.84 -26.60 4.81
N ILE A 199 -5.85 -25.62 5.69
CA ILE A 199 -7.08 -25.05 6.25
C ILE A 199 -7.60 -23.95 5.34
N ASP A 200 -8.90 -24.07 4.98
CA ASP A 200 -9.65 -22.98 4.37
C ASP A 200 -10.48 -22.29 5.46
N ALA A 201 -10.36 -20.97 5.55
CA ALA A 201 -10.99 -20.21 6.63
C ALA A 201 -11.39 -18.79 6.21
N SER A 202 -12.40 -18.26 6.87
CA SER A 202 -12.69 -16.84 6.89
C SER A 202 -12.30 -16.27 8.24
N ILE A 203 -11.49 -15.23 8.22
CA ILE A 203 -10.92 -14.56 9.39
C ILE A 203 -11.51 -13.17 9.50
N THR A 204 -11.95 -12.78 10.69
CA THR A 204 -12.33 -11.42 11.01
C THR A 204 -11.64 -10.98 12.30
N ALA A 205 -11.15 -9.74 12.33
CA ALA A 205 -10.51 -9.14 13.50
C ALA A 205 -10.83 -7.64 13.60
N SER A 206 -10.87 -7.10 14.81
CA SER A 206 -11.13 -5.68 15.09
C SER A 206 -10.52 -5.27 16.43
#